data_bb782af951accff2f89a3400744db5e7
#
_entry.id   bb782af951accff2f89a3400744db5e7
#
_cell.length_a   1.000
_cell.length_b   1.000
_cell.length_c   1.000
_cell.angle_alpha   90.00
_cell.angle_beta   90.00
_cell.angle_gamma   90.00
#
_symmetry.space_group_name_H-M   'P 1'
#
loop_
_entity.id
_entity.type
_entity.pdbx_description
1 polymer ?
#
loop_
_entity_poly.entity_id
_entity_poly.type
_entity_poly.pdbx_seq_one_letter_code
_entity_poly.pdbx_strand_id
1 'polypeptide(L)'
;MRISTLIVSVLLSGSAFAGTSETLTLNVQNMTCAGCPITVKKALEHVPGVSEVKIDFEHKTATVHLDTDKANVSMLTKATADAGFPSTVRK
;
A
#
# COMPACT_ATOMS: atom_id res chain seq x y z
N MET A 1 17.44 -56.62 1.36
CA MET A 1 17.25 -56.18 1.31
C MET A 1 17.13 -55.02 1.45
N ARG A 2 17.03 -54.36 1.21
CA ARG A 2 16.97 -53.40 1.28
C ARG A 2 16.24 -52.47 1.12
N ILE A 3 16.04 -51.60 1.16
CA ILE A 3 15.30 -50.83 1.14
C ILE A 3 15.33 -49.62 1.13
N SER A 4 15.22 -48.90 0.62
CA SER A 4 15.23 -47.83 0.43
C SER A 4 14.44 -46.97 0.73
N THR A 5 14.21 -46.36 0.93
CA THR A 5 13.46 -45.58 1.34
C THR A 5 13.54 -44.34 1.04
N LEU A 6 13.22 -43.80 0.60
CA LEU A 6 13.15 -42.69 0.21
C LEU A 6 12.46 -41.74 0.74
N ILE A 7 12.46 -40.87 0.74
CA ILE A 7 11.89 -39.98 1.29
C ILE A 7 11.76 -38.88 0.69
N VAL A 8 11.16 -38.32 0.50
CA VAL A 8 10.93 -37.32 -0.07
C VAL A 8 10.55 -36.29 0.52
N SER A 9 10.72 -35.46 0.59
CA SER A 9 10.41 -34.48 1.27
C SER A 9 10.05 -33.46 0.62
N VAL A 10 9.38 -33.04 0.46
CA VAL A 10 8.93 -32.07 -0.09
C VAL A 10 8.78 -30.93 0.44
N LEU A 11 8.79 -30.10 0.29
CA LEU A 11 8.69 -29.02 0.76
C LEU A 11 8.11 -28.08 0.27
N LEU A 12 7.85 -27.49 0.15
CA LEU A 12 7.19 -26.63 -0.24
C LEU A 12 7.16 -25.47 0.19
N SER A 13 7.20 -24.76 -0.01
CA SER A 13 7.17 -23.72 0.36
C SER A 13 6.38 -22.95 0.00
N GLY A 14 5.92 -22.61 -0.26
CA GLY A 14 5.06 -21.99 -0.65
C GLY A 14 4.94 -20.74 -0.60
N SER A 15 4.68 -20.14 -0.30
CA SER A 15 4.43 -18.95 -0.16
C SER A 15 4.36 -18.14 -1.01
N ALA A 16 4.50 -17.92 -1.43
CA ALA A 16 4.36 -17.25 -2.31
C ALA A 16 3.55 -16.28 -2.37
N PHE A 17 3.18 -15.67 -2.17
CA PHE A 17 2.45 -14.77 -2.21
C PHE A 17 2.80 -13.82 -2.72
N ALA A 18 3.15 -13.63 -3.30
CA ALA A 18 3.25 -12.78 -3.94
C ALA A 18 3.16 -11.60 -3.66
N GLY A 19 2.83 -11.01 -3.69
CA GLY A 19 2.65 -9.93 -3.37
C GLY A 19 3.71 -9.17 -3.03
N THR A 20 4.00 -8.18 -3.48
CA THR A 20 5.00 -7.35 -3.02
C THR A 20 4.34 -6.23 -2.29
N SER A 21 4.22 -6.35 -1.04
CA SER A 21 3.69 -5.29 -0.22
C SER A 21 4.72 -4.21 -0.05
N GLU A 22 4.29 -2.98 -0.14
CA GLU A 22 5.19 -1.86 0.07
C GLU A 22 4.48 -0.80 0.88
N THR A 23 5.23 -0.04 1.67
CA THR A 23 4.69 1.06 2.44
C THR A 23 5.28 2.35 1.91
N LEU A 24 4.41 3.27 1.54
CA LEU A 24 4.82 4.57 1.03
C LEU A 24 4.26 5.65 1.90
N THR A 25 5.01 6.73 2.06
CA THR A 25 4.53 7.91 2.75
C THR A 25 4.40 9.03 1.73
N LEU A 26 3.23 9.63 1.69
CA LEU A 26 2.95 10.73 0.78
C LEU A 26 2.87 12.03 1.56
N ASN A 27 3.49 13.06 1.03
CA ASN A 27 3.26 14.40 1.53
C ASN A 27 2.04 14.94 0.85
N VAL A 28 1.02 15.29 1.63
CA VAL A 28 -0.27 15.70 1.09
C VAL A 28 -0.44 17.18 1.29
N GLN A 29 -0.81 17.88 0.22
CA GLN A 29 -1.04 19.31 0.31
C GLN A 29 -2.51 19.60 0.52
N ASN A 30 -2.79 20.80 0.98
CA ASN A 30 -4.16 21.28 1.18
C ASN A 30 -4.92 20.55 2.28
N MET A 31 -4.25 19.78 3.09
CA MET A 31 -4.92 19.05 4.15
C MET A 31 -5.01 19.97 5.38
N THR A 32 -5.88 20.95 5.30
CA THR A 32 -5.95 21.99 6.32
C THR A 32 -7.25 22.01 7.11
N CYS A 33 -8.18 21.13 6.81
CA CYS A 33 -9.45 21.10 7.51
C CYS A 33 -9.61 19.79 8.26
N ALA A 34 -10.54 19.79 9.22
CA ALA A 34 -10.74 18.60 10.05
C ALA A 34 -11.24 17.41 9.25
N GLY A 35 -11.97 17.66 8.18
CA GLY A 35 -12.48 16.57 7.35
C GLY A 35 -11.53 16.13 6.25
N CYS A 36 -10.45 16.88 6.05
CA CYS A 36 -9.54 16.57 4.96
C CYS A 36 -8.87 15.21 5.13
N PRO A 37 -8.44 14.82 6.32
CA PRO A 37 -7.82 13.50 6.47
C PRO A 37 -8.75 12.37 6.08
N ILE A 38 -10.03 12.51 6.37
CA ILE A 38 -11.00 11.48 6.03
C ILE A 38 -11.14 11.38 4.51
N THR A 39 -11.20 12.51 3.85
CA THR A 39 -11.33 12.54 2.40
C THR A 39 -10.11 11.91 1.73
N VAL A 40 -8.93 12.28 2.19
CA VAL A 40 -7.70 11.72 1.65
C VAL A 40 -7.65 10.22 1.87
N LYS A 41 -8.01 9.79 3.07
CA LYS A 41 -7.98 8.38 3.38
C LYS A 41 -8.90 7.60 2.46
N LYS A 42 -10.11 8.10 2.27
CA LYS A 42 -11.06 7.42 1.41
C LYS A 42 -10.60 7.39 -0.03
N ALA A 43 -10.02 8.49 -0.50
CA ALA A 43 -9.53 8.53 -1.87
C ALA A 43 -8.46 7.47 -2.08
N LEU A 44 -7.56 7.32 -1.13
CA LEU A 44 -6.50 6.33 -1.24
C LEU A 44 -7.02 4.92 -1.10
N GLU A 45 -8.00 4.73 -0.22
CA GLU A 45 -8.55 3.39 0.00
C GLU A 45 -9.28 2.87 -1.22
N HIS A 46 -9.74 3.75 -2.08
CA HIS A 46 -10.42 3.31 -3.30
C HIS A 46 -9.47 2.87 -4.39
N VAL A 47 -8.19 3.07 -4.22
CA VAL A 47 -7.22 2.64 -5.22
C VAL A 47 -7.05 1.14 -5.10
N PRO A 48 -7.26 0.40 -6.20
CA PRO A 48 -7.06 -1.05 -6.14
C PRO A 48 -5.63 -1.38 -5.73
N GLY A 49 -5.47 -2.34 -4.85
CA GLY A 49 -4.16 -2.73 -4.37
C GLY A 49 -3.75 -2.08 -3.07
N VAL A 50 -4.48 -1.08 -2.62
CA VAL A 50 -4.19 -0.46 -1.34
C VAL A 50 -4.87 -1.28 -0.24
N SER A 51 -4.08 -1.66 0.76
CA SER A 51 -4.62 -2.48 1.85
C SER A 51 -4.88 -1.67 3.11
N GLU A 52 -4.12 -0.61 3.33
CA GLU A 52 -4.31 0.18 4.52
C GLU A 52 -3.80 1.59 4.30
N VAL A 53 -4.46 2.56 4.91
CA VAL A 53 -4.06 3.96 4.83
C VAL A 53 -4.10 4.55 6.21
N LYS A 54 -3.05 5.24 6.59
CA LYS A 54 -2.99 5.98 7.83
C LYS A 54 -2.67 7.43 7.54
N ILE A 55 -3.45 8.32 8.08
CA ILE A 55 -3.26 9.74 7.84
C ILE A 55 -2.70 10.38 9.10
N ASP A 56 -1.64 11.16 8.93
CA ASP A 56 -1.09 11.95 10.00
C ASP A 56 -1.40 13.41 9.67
N PHE A 57 -2.44 13.93 10.28
CA PHE A 57 -2.87 15.28 9.99
C PHE A 57 -1.83 16.29 10.44
N GLU A 58 -1.17 16.01 11.53
CA GLU A 58 -0.21 16.93 12.08
C GLU A 58 0.97 17.15 11.13
N HIS A 59 1.43 16.11 10.52
CA HIS A 59 2.55 16.18 9.58
C HIS A 59 2.10 16.26 8.12
N LYS A 60 0.80 16.23 7.89
CA LYS A 60 0.24 16.31 6.55
C LYS A 60 0.76 15.19 5.67
N THR A 61 0.81 14.00 6.21
CA THR A 61 1.30 12.84 5.48
C THR A 61 0.27 11.73 5.48
N ALA A 62 0.37 10.88 4.50
CA ALA A 62 -0.46 9.68 4.40
C ALA A 62 0.47 8.50 4.20
N THR A 63 0.37 7.53 5.09
CA THR A 63 1.14 6.30 4.97
C THR A 63 0.24 5.26 4.35
N VAL A 64 0.67 4.71 3.22
CA VAL A 64 -0.15 3.80 2.44
C VAL A 64 0.56 2.47 2.31
N HIS A 65 -0.15 1.41 2.65
CA HIS A 65 0.33 0.07 2.42
C HIS A 65 -0.34 -0.46 1.16
N LEU A 66 0.44 -0.83 0.20
CA LEU A 66 -0.10 -1.22 -1.09
C LEU A 66 0.61 -2.44 -1.64
N ASP A 67 -0.06 -3.07 -2.59
CA ASP A 67 0.48 -4.19 -3.33
C ASP A 67 1.01 -3.64 -4.64
N THR A 68 2.31 -3.67 -4.82
CA THR A 68 2.93 -3.06 -5.99
C THR A 68 2.58 -3.76 -7.28
N ASP A 69 2.02 -4.95 -7.20
CA ASP A 69 1.54 -5.62 -8.39
C ASP A 69 0.23 -5.03 -8.89
N LYS A 70 -0.47 -4.29 -8.04
CA LYS A 70 -1.78 -3.75 -8.40
C LYS A 70 -1.84 -2.25 -8.37
N ALA A 71 -0.97 -1.62 -7.60
CA ALA A 71 -1.00 -0.17 -7.45
C ALA A 71 0.40 0.38 -7.54
N ASN A 72 0.49 1.63 -7.91
CA ASN A 72 1.78 2.30 -7.96
C ASN A 72 1.61 3.74 -7.49
N VAL A 73 2.74 4.44 -7.39
CA VAL A 73 2.74 5.81 -6.89
C VAL A 73 1.85 6.71 -7.72
N SER A 74 1.89 6.57 -9.03
CA SER A 74 1.07 7.39 -9.90
C SER A 74 -0.39 7.30 -9.57
N MET A 75 -0.86 6.09 -9.30
CA MET A 75 -2.27 5.89 -8.98
C MET A 75 -2.64 6.56 -7.67
N LEU A 76 -1.72 6.51 -6.70
CA LEU A 76 -1.97 7.12 -5.41
C LEU A 76 -2.00 8.64 -5.51
N THR A 77 -1.01 9.22 -6.18
CA THR A 77 -0.96 10.67 -6.29
C THR A 77 -2.10 11.19 -7.13
N LYS A 78 -2.52 10.44 -8.13
CA LYS A 78 -3.67 10.85 -8.92
C LYS A 78 -4.94 10.81 -8.10
N ALA A 79 -5.08 9.79 -7.26
CA ALA A 79 -6.29 9.66 -6.44
C ALA A 79 -6.41 10.84 -5.48
N THR A 80 -5.31 11.23 -4.85
CA THR A 80 -5.37 12.37 -3.93
C THR A 80 -5.58 13.68 -4.68
N ALA A 81 -4.95 13.83 -5.84
CA ALA A 81 -5.12 15.04 -6.63
C ALA A 81 -6.56 15.19 -7.10
N ASP A 82 -7.17 14.09 -7.52
CA ASP A 82 -8.56 14.11 -7.95
C ASP A 82 -9.49 14.52 -6.82
N ALA A 83 -9.10 14.24 -5.60
CA ALA A 83 -9.89 14.63 -4.43
C ALA A 83 -9.56 16.05 -3.98
N GLY A 84 -8.63 16.70 -4.63
CA GLY A 84 -8.27 18.07 -4.28
C GLY A 84 -7.05 18.16 -3.37
N PHE A 85 -6.32 17.08 -3.18
CA PHE A 85 -5.19 17.05 -2.27
C PHE A 85 -3.94 16.52 -2.97
N PRO A 86 -3.29 17.32 -3.78
CA PRO A 86 -2.08 16.86 -4.47
C PRO A 86 -1.07 16.30 -3.47
N SER A 87 -0.38 15.26 -3.88
CA SER A 87 0.58 14.65 -2.99
C SER A 87 1.82 14.25 -3.76
N THR A 88 2.91 14.06 -3.01
CA THR A 88 4.16 13.58 -3.57
C THR A 88 4.70 12.52 -2.64
N VAL A 89 5.48 11.62 -3.19
CA VAL A 89 6.09 10.57 -2.39
C VAL A 89 7.20 11.17 -1.56
N ARG A 90 7.19 10.81 -0.29
CA ARG A 90 8.24 11.26 0.58
C ARG A 90 9.26 10.14 0.67
N LYS A 91 10.47 10.47 0.48
CA LYS A 91 11.51 9.46 0.52
C LYS A 91 12.37 9.52 1.74
#